data_19e4911561df4ddafdf99f0947d8c327
#
_entry.id   19e4911561df4ddafdf99f0947d8c327
#
_cell.length_a   1.000
_cell.length_b   1.000
_cell.length_c   1.000
_cell.angle_alpha   90.00
_cell.angle_beta   90.00
_cell.angle_gamma   90.00
#
_symmetry.space_group_name_H-M   'P 1'
#
loop_
_entity.id
_entity.type
_entity.pdbx_description
1 polymer ?
#
loop_
_entity_poly.entity_id
_entity_poly.type
_entity_poly.pdbx_seq_one_letter_code
_entity_poly.pdbx_strand_id
1 'polypeptide(L)'
;MFSHIVRVKGFFDDEPKAKKLYFHLSRREMFDFIRQYDNIKNFNEWVQSAIDAEDLYTLMEFFDNLIGSSYGERQGDHFVKSEQIKESFLNSPEYEQLFDEFMEKPGLVKDFYEGILPEKIMSQVKRDAKYSALEEKLKETEFKNL
;
A
#
# COMPACT_ATOMS: atom_id res chain seq x y z
N MET A 1 -5.03 1.98 -11.31
CA MET A 1 -5.76 1.57 -10.08
C MET A 1 -5.42 0.14 -9.72
N PHE A 2 -5.17 -0.10 -8.46
CA PHE A 2 -4.93 -1.45 -7.93
C PHE A 2 -6.20 -1.96 -7.27
N SER A 3 -6.55 -3.21 -7.53
CA SER A 3 -7.65 -3.86 -6.82
C SER A 3 -7.20 -5.22 -6.30
N HIS A 4 -7.77 -5.62 -5.16
CA HIS A 4 -7.42 -6.87 -4.51
C HIS A 4 -8.65 -7.44 -3.82
N ILE A 5 -8.80 -8.75 -3.88
CA ILE A 5 -9.91 -9.43 -3.23
C ILE A 5 -9.41 -10.07 -1.95
N VAL A 6 -10.04 -9.73 -0.83
CA VAL A 6 -9.80 -10.36 0.46
C VAL A 6 -11.03 -11.18 0.84
N ARG A 7 -10.81 -12.26 1.57
CA ARG A 7 -11.90 -13.08 2.10
C ARG A 7 -11.88 -12.97 3.61
N VAL A 8 -12.89 -12.30 4.16
CA VAL A 8 -12.98 -12.04 5.60
C VAL A 8 -14.41 -12.13 6.09
N LYS A 9 -14.52 -12.42 7.38
CA LYS A 9 -15.77 -12.30 8.11
C LYS A 9 -15.86 -10.89 8.68
N GLY A 10 -16.73 -10.05 8.11
CA GLY A 10 -16.97 -8.70 8.62
C GLY A 10 -17.62 -8.73 10.00
N PHE A 11 -17.68 -7.58 10.66
CA PHE A 11 -18.21 -7.47 12.03
C PHE A 11 -19.63 -7.98 12.16
N PHE A 12 -20.43 -7.80 11.13
CA PHE A 12 -21.86 -8.18 11.15
C PHE A 12 -22.17 -9.34 10.21
N ASP A 13 -21.16 -9.98 9.64
CA ASP A 13 -21.33 -11.11 8.74
C ASP A 13 -21.35 -12.42 9.53
N ASP A 14 -22.23 -13.36 9.14
CA ASP A 14 -22.27 -14.70 9.73
C ASP A 14 -21.19 -15.62 9.18
N GLU A 15 -20.76 -15.37 7.95
CA GLU A 15 -19.76 -16.16 7.24
C GLU A 15 -18.75 -15.28 6.53
N PRO A 16 -17.53 -15.81 6.26
CA PRO A 16 -16.55 -15.06 5.45
C PRO A 16 -17.11 -14.76 4.06
N LYS A 17 -16.85 -13.56 3.60
CA LYS A 17 -17.24 -13.09 2.26
C LYS A 17 -16.04 -12.54 1.52
N ALA A 18 -16.03 -12.72 0.20
CA ALA A 18 -15.06 -12.08 -0.66
C ALA A 18 -15.43 -10.62 -0.84
N LYS A 19 -14.46 -9.74 -0.61
CA LYS A 19 -14.65 -8.28 -0.77
C LYS A 19 -13.53 -7.74 -1.65
N LYS A 20 -13.91 -6.97 -2.66
CA LYS A 20 -12.95 -6.34 -3.58
C LYS A 20 -12.62 -4.95 -3.07
N LEU A 21 -11.33 -4.73 -2.86
CA LEU A 21 -10.78 -3.46 -2.38
C LEU A 21 -10.16 -2.70 -3.55
N TYR A 22 -10.30 -1.38 -3.55
CA TYR A 22 -9.80 -0.52 -4.61
C TYR A 22 -8.86 0.54 -4.06
N PHE A 23 -7.74 0.76 -4.74
CA PHE A 23 -6.70 1.69 -4.32
C PHE A 23 -6.16 2.46 -5.51
N HIS A 24 -6.01 3.76 -5.35
CA HIS A 24 -5.43 4.62 -6.37
C HIS A 24 -4.97 5.94 -5.76
N LEU A 25 -3.83 6.45 -6.23
CA LEU A 25 -3.38 7.80 -5.93
C LEU A 25 -3.42 8.62 -7.20
N SER A 26 -4.10 9.77 -7.15
CA SER A 26 -4.01 10.77 -8.20
C SER A 26 -2.62 11.41 -8.16
N ARG A 27 -2.22 12.13 -9.21
CA ARG A 27 -0.96 12.88 -9.20
C ARG A 27 -0.89 13.84 -8.04
N ARG A 28 -1.98 14.55 -7.77
CA ARG A 28 -2.06 15.49 -6.66
C ARG A 28 -1.84 14.79 -5.33
N GLU A 29 -2.54 13.70 -5.10
CA GLU A 29 -2.42 12.91 -3.88
C GLU A 29 -1.01 12.32 -3.72
N MET A 30 -0.41 11.88 -4.80
CA MET A 30 0.94 11.35 -4.78
C MET A 30 1.96 12.44 -4.40
N PHE A 31 1.83 13.65 -4.94
CA PHE A 31 2.70 14.76 -4.55
C PHE A 31 2.53 15.11 -3.08
N ASP A 32 1.30 15.12 -2.58
CA ASP A 32 1.04 15.38 -1.17
C ASP A 32 1.65 14.29 -0.30
N PHE A 33 1.55 13.03 -0.70
CA PHE A 33 2.14 11.89 0.00
C PHE A 33 3.67 12.02 0.05
N ILE A 34 4.31 12.29 -1.09
CA ILE A 34 5.77 12.45 -1.16
C ILE A 34 6.21 13.60 -0.27
N ARG A 35 5.47 14.70 -0.26
CA ARG A 35 5.79 15.88 0.57
C ARG A 35 5.83 15.56 2.05
N GLN A 36 5.00 14.64 2.53
CA GLN A 36 5.04 14.21 3.93
C GLN A 36 6.38 13.58 4.32
N TYR A 37 7.11 13.04 3.36
CA TYR A 37 8.39 12.36 3.58
C TYR A 37 9.59 13.19 3.10
N ASP A 38 9.40 14.42 2.62
CA ASP A 38 10.49 15.30 2.17
C ASP A 38 11.49 15.63 3.27
N ASN A 39 11.03 15.65 4.53
CA ASN A 39 11.87 15.91 5.68
C ASN A 39 12.77 14.72 6.03
N ILE A 40 12.51 13.57 5.44
CA ILE A 40 13.31 12.37 5.65
C ILE A 40 14.37 12.36 4.55
N LYS A 41 15.58 12.66 4.95
CA LYS A 41 16.72 12.63 4.04
C LYS A 41 16.89 11.20 3.51
N ASN A 42 16.85 11.05 2.19
CA ASN A 42 16.95 9.75 1.54
C ASN A 42 15.81 8.79 1.97
N PHE A 43 14.58 9.13 1.55
CA PHE A 43 13.38 8.35 1.85
C PHE A 43 13.56 6.85 1.57
N ASN A 44 14.18 6.50 0.44
CA ASN A 44 14.39 5.10 0.08
C ASN A 44 15.35 4.40 1.06
N GLU A 45 16.36 5.09 1.55
CA GLU A 45 17.25 4.55 2.58
C GLU A 45 16.53 4.34 3.91
N TRP A 46 15.62 5.25 4.26
CA TRP A 46 14.80 5.12 5.46
C TRP A 46 13.92 3.88 5.41
N VAL A 47 13.18 3.68 4.29
CA VAL A 47 12.35 2.49 4.08
C VAL A 47 13.23 1.24 4.10
N GLN A 48 14.37 1.28 3.42
CA GLN A 48 15.31 0.17 3.35
C GLN A 48 15.83 -0.21 4.73
N SER A 49 16.18 0.78 5.53
CA SER A 49 16.66 0.56 6.90
C SER A 49 15.58 -0.10 7.77
N ALA A 50 14.33 0.31 7.61
CA ALA A 50 13.21 -0.29 8.35
C ALA A 50 13.01 -1.76 7.93
N ILE A 51 13.14 -2.06 6.65
CA ILE A 51 13.06 -3.44 6.14
C ILE A 51 14.20 -4.28 6.70
N ASP A 52 15.42 -3.78 6.65
CA ASP A 52 16.63 -4.50 7.10
C ASP A 52 16.61 -4.75 8.61
N ALA A 53 16.11 -3.77 9.38
CA ALA A 53 16.01 -3.87 10.83
C ALA A 53 14.77 -4.63 11.29
N GLU A 54 13.90 -5.03 10.38
CA GLU A 54 12.58 -5.62 10.69
C GLU A 54 11.77 -4.73 11.64
N ASP A 55 11.86 -3.41 11.43
CA ASP A 55 11.15 -2.41 12.23
C ASP A 55 9.68 -2.36 11.82
N LEU A 56 8.89 -3.21 12.46
CA LEU A 56 7.47 -3.35 12.16
C LEU A 56 6.68 -2.07 12.39
N TYR A 57 7.03 -1.29 13.41
CA TYR A 57 6.31 -0.03 13.70
C TYR A 57 6.49 0.98 12.58
N THR A 58 7.72 1.16 12.10
CA THR A 58 8.01 2.08 11.01
C THR A 58 7.32 1.62 9.72
N LEU A 59 7.37 0.33 9.41
CA LEU A 59 6.71 -0.23 8.24
C LEU A 59 5.19 -0.10 8.32
N MET A 60 4.61 -0.36 9.50
CA MET A 60 3.17 -0.20 9.71
C MET A 60 2.74 1.24 9.50
N GLU A 61 3.46 2.20 10.06
CA GLU A 61 3.15 3.61 9.89
C GLU A 61 3.18 4.01 8.40
N PHE A 62 4.20 3.56 7.69
CA PHE A 62 4.32 3.80 6.26
C PHE A 62 3.15 3.19 5.48
N PHE A 63 2.85 1.92 5.76
CA PHE A 63 1.75 1.22 5.07
C PHE A 63 0.39 1.82 5.41
N ASP A 64 0.15 2.18 6.67
CA ASP A 64 -1.10 2.83 7.07
C ASP A 64 -1.32 4.12 6.28
N ASN A 65 -0.27 4.94 6.15
CA ASN A 65 -0.35 6.17 5.37
C ASN A 65 -0.60 5.90 3.89
N LEU A 66 0.16 4.98 3.31
CA LEU A 66 0.06 4.66 1.88
C LEU A 66 -1.28 4.02 1.55
N ILE A 67 -1.66 3.00 2.31
CA ILE A 67 -2.91 2.27 2.11
C ILE A 67 -4.11 3.20 2.37
N GLY A 68 -4.09 3.92 3.49
CA GLY A 68 -5.17 4.83 3.85
C GLY A 68 -5.37 5.96 2.84
N SER A 69 -4.27 6.52 2.32
CA SER A 69 -4.34 7.60 1.33
C SER A 69 -4.82 7.12 -0.04
N SER A 70 -4.59 5.85 -0.36
CA SER A 70 -4.95 5.28 -1.66
C SER A 70 -6.31 4.59 -1.68
N TYR A 71 -6.83 4.19 -0.51
CA TYR A 71 -8.08 3.46 -0.43
C TYR A 71 -9.29 4.34 -0.78
N GLY A 72 -10.22 3.78 -1.53
CA GLY A 72 -11.49 4.40 -1.81
C GLY A 72 -12.56 3.37 -2.12
N GLU A 73 -13.79 3.84 -2.23
CA GLU A 73 -14.94 3.00 -2.53
C GLU A 73 -15.47 3.29 -3.93
N ARG A 74 -15.87 2.23 -4.60
CA ARG A 74 -16.56 2.36 -5.88
C ARG A 74 -18.03 2.67 -5.62
N GLN A 75 -18.50 3.80 -6.14
CA GLN A 75 -19.92 4.19 -6.10
C GLN A 75 -20.37 4.45 -7.54
N GLY A 76 -20.95 3.42 -8.18
CA GLY A 76 -21.27 3.47 -9.61
C GLY A 76 -19.97 3.55 -10.42
N ASP A 77 -19.81 4.64 -11.19
CA ASP A 77 -18.60 4.93 -11.95
C ASP A 77 -17.62 5.86 -11.23
N HIS A 78 -17.90 6.18 -9.97
CA HIS A 78 -17.07 7.08 -9.17
C HIS A 78 -16.22 6.31 -8.20
N PHE A 79 -14.99 6.81 -8.03
CA PHE A 79 -14.09 6.34 -6.99
C PHE A 79 -14.05 7.41 -5.89
N VAL A 80 -14.60 7.08 -4.72
CA VAL A 80 -14.88 8.05 -3.66
C VAL A 80 -13.93 7.83 -2.49
N LYS A 81 -13.32 8.92 -2.03
CA LYS A 81 -12.47 8.96 -0.85
C LYS A 81 -12.97 10.00 0.14
N SER A 82 -12.82 9.72 1.42
CA SER A 82 -13.06 10.67 2.50
C SER A 82 -12.30 10.22 3.75
N GLU A 83 -12.14 11.12 4.71
CA GLU A 83 -11.53 10.76 5.99
C GLU A 83 -12.35 9.68 6.71
N GLN A 84 -13.67 9.73 6.61
CA GLN A 84 -14.53 8.72 7.20
C GLN A 84 -14.34 7.35 6.57
N ILE A 85 -14.26 7.29 5.25
CA ILE A 85 -13.99 6.05 4.52
C ILE A 85 -12.63 5.49 4.90
N LYS A 86 -11.60 6.34 4.95
CA LYS A 86 -10.24 5.98 5.34
C LYS A 86 -10.20 5.37 6.74
N GLU A 87 -10.74 6.08 7.72
CA GLU A 87 -10.73 5.62 9.12
C GLU A 87 -11.52 4.33 9.30
N SER A 88 -12.67 4.23 8.66
CA SER A 88 -13.48 3.02 8.69
C SER A 88 -12.73 1.83 8.13
N PHE A 89 -12.01 2.02 7.02
CA PHE A 89 -11.24 0.94 6.40
C PHE A 89 -10.06 0.52 7.28
N LEU A 90 -9.28 1.48 7.80
CA LEU A 90 -8.09 1.16 8.61
C LEU A 90 -8.43 0.41 9.90
N ASN A 91 -9.68 0.48 10.36
CA ASN A 91 -10.15 -0.23 11.54
C ASN A 91 -11.01 -1.45 11.19
N SER A 92 -11.01 -1.87 9.94
CA SER A 92 -11.86 -2.97 9.47
C SER A 92 -11.13 -4.31 9.44
N PRO A 93 -11.89 -5.43 9.48
CA PRO A 93 -11.32 -6.76 9.27
C PRO A 93 -10.67 -6.91 7.90
N GLU A 94 -11.15 -6.21 6.88
CA GLU A 94 -10.59 -6.22 5.54
C GLU A 94 -9.17 -5.70 5.52
N TYR A 95 -8.91 -4.61 6.26
CA TYR A 95 -7.56 -4.07 6.37
C TYR A 95 -6.62 -5.02 7.11
N GLU A 96 -7.08 -5.62 8.20
CA GLU A 96 -6.26 -6.59 8.94
C GLU A 96 -5.86 -7.76 8.05
N GLN A 97 -6.79 -8.27 7.26
CA GLN A 97 -6.50 -9.36 6.32
C GLN A 97 -5.51 -8.92 5.25
N LEU A 98 -5.70 -7.72 4.68
CA LEU A 98 -4.78 -7.17 3.69
C LEU A 98 -3.38 -7.01 4.26
N PHE A 99 -3.28 -6.49 5.47
CA PHE A 99 -2.01 -6.31 6.16
C PHE A 99 -1.29 -7.64 6.35
N ASP A 100 -2.00 -8.67 6.80
CA ASP A 100 -1.42 -10.01 6.97
C ASP A 100 -0.92 -10.56 5.63
N GLU A 101 -1.68 -10.39 4.55
CA GLU A 101 -1.27 -10.82 3.21
C GLU A 101 -0.03 -10.07 2.73
N PHE A 102 0.07 -8.77 3.02
CA PHE A 102 1.25 -7.99 2.66
C PHE A 102 2.50 -8.47 3.42
N MET A 103 2.34 -8.83 4.70
CA MET A 103 3.46 -9.34 5.48
C MET A 103 3.91 -10.72 5.01
N GLU A 104 2.99 -11.55 4.51
CA GLU A 104 3.28 -12.88 4.01
C GLU A 104 3.81 -12.88 2.57
N LYS A 105 3.40 -11.90 1.76
CA LYS A 105 3.68 -11.86 0.32
C LYS A 105 4.29 -10.52 -0.11
N PRO A 106 5.61 -10.36 0.02
CA PRO A 106 6.29 -9.12 -0.40
C PRO A 106 6.05 -8.73 -1.86
N GLY A 107 5.86 -9.71 -2.74
CA GLY A 107 5.51 -9.45 -4.15
C GLY A 107 4.18 -8.73 -4.30
N LEU A 108 3.22 -8.99 -3.40
CA LEU A 108 1.93 -8.29 -3.38
C LEU A 108 2.10 -6.82 -3.03
N VAL A 109 3.00 -6.51 -2.09
CA VAL A 109 3.35 -5.13 -1.73
C VAL A 109 3.89 -4.37 -2.93
N LYS A 110 4.76 -5.01 -3.70
CA LYS A 110 5.31 -4.43 -4.93
C LYS A 110 4.21 -4.16 -5.95
N ASP A 111 3.34 -5.12 -6.19
CA ASP A 111 2.22 -5.00 -7.12
C ASP A 111 1.27 -3.87 -6.69
N PHE A 112 1.00 -3.77 -5.41
CA PHE A 112 0.20 -2.69 -4.83
C PHE A 112 0.84 -1.33 -5.10
N TYR A 113 2.12 -1.18 -4.75
CA TYR A 113 2.84 0.07 -4.91
C TYR A 113 2.85 0.54 -6.37
N GLU A 114 3.13 -0.38 -7.29
CA GLU A 114 3.13 -0.06 -8.72
C GLU A 114 1.74 0.26 -9.25
N GLY A 115 0.73 -0.44 -8.75
CA GLY A 115 -0.65 -0.29 -9.24
C GLY A 115 -1.36 0.98 -8.80
N ILE A 116 -0.99 1.55 -7.65
CA ILE A 116 -1.65 2.76 -7.14
C ILE A 116 -1.15 4.04 -7.80
N LEU A 117 0.03 4.02 -8.40
CA LEU A 117 0.63 5.19 -9.03
C LEU A 117 0.06 5.42 -10.43
N PRO A 118 -0.11 6.69 -10.86
CA PRO A 118 -0.45 6.99 -12.25
C PRO A 118 0.62 6.45 -13.20
N GLU A 119 0.20 5.87 -14.32
CA GLU A 119 1.11 5.25 -15.29
C GLU A 119 2.28 6.11 -15.73
N LYS A 120 2.04 7.39 -16.00
CA LYS A 120 3.08 8.33 -16.43
C LYS A 120 4.15 8.50 -15.37
N ILE A 121 3.74 8.53 -14.11
CA ILE A 121 4.66 8.69 -12.99
C ILE A 121 5.37 7.38 -12.73
N MET A 122 4.68 6.26 -12.84
CA MET A 122 5.28 4.94 -12.69
C MET A 122 6.42 4.72 -13.69
N SER A 123 6.25 5.16 -14.92
CA SER A 123 7.31 5.09 -15.94
C SER A 123 8.55 5.86 -15.54
N GLN A 124 8.39 7.02 -14.89
CA GLN A 124 9.50 7.83 -14.39
C GLN A 124 10.17 7.19 -13.17
N VAL A 125 9.35 6.69 -12.23
CA VAL A 125 9.84 6.05 -11.01
C VAL A 125 10.66 4.81 -11.33
N LYS A 126 10.24 3.99 -12.29
CA LYS A 126 10.98 2.79 -12.70
C LYS A 126 12.37 3.09 -13.30
N ARG A 127 12.58 4.31 -13.79
CA ARG A 127 13.88 4.76 -14.29
C ARG A 127 14.81 5.28 -13.19
N ASP A 128 14.26 5.50 -12.00
CA ASP A 128 15.02 5.98 -10.84
C ASP A 128 15.82 4.81 -10.25
N ALA A 129 17.13 5.03 -10.05
CA ALA A 129 18.01 4.03 -9.46
C ALA A 129 17.57 3.63 -8.04
N LYS A 130 17.00 4.57 -7.29
CA LYS A 130 16.52 4.31 -5.93
C LYS A 130 15.32 3.37 -5.93
N TYR A 131 14.41 3.54 -6.90
CA TYR A 131 13.29 2.63 -7.05
C TYR A 131 13.78 1.22 -7.39
N SER A 132 14.75 1.11 -8.30
CA SER A 132 15.33 -0.18 -8.68
C SER A 132 15.93 -0.91 -7.48
N ALA A 133 16.64 -0.17 -6.61
CA ALA A 133 17.22 -0.73 -5.39
C ALA A 133 16.13 -1.24 -4.44
N LEU A 134 15.04 -0.49 -4.27
CA LEU A 134 13.90 -0.91 -3.43
C LEU A 134 13.24 -2.16 -4.02
N GLU A 135 13.05 -2.20 -5.32
CA GLU A 135 12.47 -3.36 -6.02
C GLU A 135 13.31 -4.61 -5.80
N GLU A 136 14.63 -4.50 -5.94
CA GLU A 136 15.55 -5.62 -5.69
C GLU A 136 15.45 -6.11 -4.25
N LYS A 137 15.35 -5.20 -3.30
CA LYS A 137 15.25 -5.55 -1.89
C LYS A 137 13.94 -6.29 -1.57
N LEU A 138 12.84 -5.87 -2.16
CA LEU A 138 11.57 -6.56 -2.01
C LEU A 138 11.63 -7.98 -2.58
N LYS A 139 12.32 -8.16 -3.71
CA LYS A 139 12.55 -9.49 -4.29
C LYS A 139 13.40 -10.38 -3.37
N GLU A 140 14.46 -9.84 -2.77
CA GLU A 140 15.28 -10.58 -1.81
C GLU A 140 14.46 -11.04 -0.61
N THR A 141 13.59 -10.16 -0.09
CA THR A 141 12.69 -10.49 1.02
C THR A 141 11.73 -11.61 0.63
N GLU A 142 11.20 -11.57 -0.59
CA GLU A 142 10.34 -12.62 -1.13
C GLU A 142 11.08 -13.97 -1.19
N PHE A 143 12.33 -13.97 -1.64
CA PHE A 143 13.17 -15.16 -1.66
C PHE A 143 13.41 -15.74 -0.26
N LYS A 144 13.63 -14.89 0.72
CA LYS A 144 13.85 -15.33 2.10
C LYS A 144 12.61 -16.00 2.71
N ASN A 145 11.44 -15.67 2.21
CA ASN A 145 10.17 -16.22 2.69
C ASN A 145 9.74 -17.49 1.94
N LEU A 146 10.50 -17.91 0.94
CA LEU A 146 10.29 -19.15 0.24
C LEU A 146 11.00 -20.29 0.98
#